data_ef1151a3e98bf6b1a5170680bede09c1
#
_entry.id   ef1151a3e98bf6b1a5170680bede09c1
#
_cell.length_a   1.000
_cell.length_b   1.000
_cell.length_c   1.000
_cell.angle_alpha   90.00
_cell.angle_beta   90.00
_cell.angle_gamma   90.00
#
_symmetry.space_group_name_H-M   'P 1'
#
loop_
_entity.id
_entity.type
_entity.pdbx_description
1 polymer ?
#
loop_
_entity_poly.entity_id
_entity_poly.type
_entity_poly.pdbx_seq_one_letter_code
_entity_poly.pdbx_strand_id
1 'polypeptide(L)' 'MKYYICDSCHFQFERSGECTQCPDCGKESVRESNEAELTEYMKLKEEFSK' A
#
# COMPACT_ATOMS: atom_id res chain seq x y z
N MET A 1 9.05 8.32 2.52
CA MET A 1 7.66 7.86 2.66
C MET A 1 7.61 6.36 2.83
N LYS A 2 6.63 5.88 3.56
CA LYS A 2 6.44 4.44 3.77
C LYS A 2 5.29 3.92 2.93
N TYR A 3 5.40 2.69 2.52
CA TYR A 3 4.40 2.03 1.67
C TYR A 3 3.70 0.95 2.48
N TYR A 4 2.38 0.94 2.39
CA TYR A 4 1.54 0.04 3.16
C TYR A 4 0.59 -0.74 2.26
N ILE A 5 0.18 -1.89 2.73
CA ILE A 5 -0.81 -2.72 2.04
C ILE A 5 -1.81 -3.24 3.07
N CYS A 6 -3.07 -3.27 2.69
CA CYS A 6 -4.12 -3.86 3.50
C CYS A 6 -4.24 -5.36 3.21
N ASP A 7 -4.12 -6.19 4.24
CA ASP A 7 -4.24 -7.64 4.08
C ASP A 7 -5.66 -8.08 3.76
N SER A 8 -6.63 -7.23 4.03
CA SER A 8 -8.04 -7.58 3.81
C SER A 8 -8.48 -7.31 2.37
N CYS A 9 -8.23 -6.12 1.87
CA CYS A 9 -8.66 -5.73 0.52
C CYS A 9 -7.51 -5.59 -0.47
N HIS A 10 -6.28 -5.75 -0.01
CA HIS A 10 -5.05 -5.63 -0.80
C HIS A 10 -4.83 -4.23 -1.40
N PHE A 11 -5.42 -3.23 -0.77
CA PHE A 11 -5.22 -1.86 -1.20
C PHE A 11 -3.83 -1.38 -0.79
N GLN A 12 -3.03 -0.95 -1.76
CA GLN A 12 -1.69 -0.44 -1.52
C GLN A 12 -1.69 1.08 -1.59
N PHE A 13 -0.95 1.71 -0.68
CA PHE A 13 -0.88 3.16 -0.61
C PHE A 13 0.42 3.60 0.06
N GLU A 14 0.72 4.89 -0.04
CA GLU A 14 1.91 5.46 0.58
C GLU A 14 1.51 6.54 1.58
N ARG A 15 2.27 6.60 2.69
CA ARG A 15 2.05 7.59 3.75
C ARG A 15 3.37 8.04 4.34
N SER A 16 3.40 9.25 4.86
CA SER A 16 4.60 9.81 5.50
C SER A 16 4.74 9.41 6.97
N GLY A 17 3.71 8.78 7.55
CA GLY A 17 3.73 8.33 8.95
C GLY A 17 3.15 6.93 9.08
N GLU A 18 2.99 6.48 10.30
CA GLU A 18 2.39 5.17 10.56
C GLU A 18 0.90 5.17 10.23
N CYS A 19 0.45 4.08 9.64
CA CYS A 19 -0.95 3.88 9.33
C CYS A 19 -1.29 2.41 9.58
N THR A 20 -2.27 2.17 10.43
CA THR A 20 -2.72 0.82 10.75
C THR A 20 -4.12 0.53 10.22
N GLN A 21 -4.85 1.57 9.85
CA GLN A 21 -6.21 1.44 9.35
C GLN A 21 -6.25 1.72 7.85
N CYS A 22 -6.89 0.81 7.12
CA CYS A 22 -7.05 0.96 5.69
C CYS A 22 -8.03 2.09 5.36
N PRO A 23 -7.63 3.05 4.51
CA PRO A 23 -8.54 4.14 4.13
C PRO A 23 -9.64 3.70 3.16
N ASP A 24 -9.50 2.52 2.59
CA ASP A 24 -10.48 2.00 1.63
C ASP A 24 -11.56 1.16 2.31
N CYS A 25 -11.16 0.12 3.03
CA CYS A 25 -12.13 -0.77 3.70
C CYS A 25 -12.33 -0.46 5.19
N GLY A 26 -11.48 0.36 5.78
CA GLY A 26 -11.59 0.78 7.18
C GLY A 26 -11.14 -0.26 8.21
N LYS A 27 -10.62 -1.39 7.78
CA LYS A 27 -10.13 -2.43 8.70
C LYS A 27 -8.71 -2.15 9.16
N GLU A 28 -8.39 -2.60 10.37
CA GLU A 28 -7.04 -2.46 10.92
C GLU A 28 -6.14 -3.62 10.52
N SER A 29 -6.09 -3.88 9.21
CA SER A 29 -5.29 -4.98 8.66
C SER A 29 -4.14 -4.47 7.79
N VAL A 30 -3.78 -3.21 7.96
CA VAL A 30 -2.73 -2.58 7.19
C VAL A 30 -1.37 -2.94 7.78
N ARG A 31 -0.44 -3.29 6.91
CA ARG A 31 0.95 -3.54 7.28
C ARG A 31 1.88 -2.89 6.26
N GLU A 32 3.14 -2.80 6.61
CA GLU A 32 4.12 -2.26 5.70
C GLU A 32 4.37 -3.23 4.55
N SER A 33 4.38 -2.73 3.32
CA SER A 33 4.63 -3.56 2.14
C SER A 33 6.04 -4.13 2.16
N ASN A 34 6.17 -5.40 1.75
CA ASN A 34 7.49 -5.99 1.61
C ASN A 34 8.10 -5.56 0.26
N GLU A 35 9.35 -5.97 0.03
CA GLU A 35 10.07 -5.56 -1.16
C GLU A 35 9.40 -6.02 -2.46
N ALA A 36 8.90 -7.24 -2.47
CA ALA A 36 8.21 -7.78 -3.65
C ALA A 36 6.92 -7.00 -3.96
N GLU A 37 6.14 -6.73 -2.93
CA GLU A 37 4.91 -5.95 -3.08
C GLU A 37 5.19 -4.52 -3.52
N LEU A 38 6.23 -3.94 -2.96
CA LEU A 38 6.64 -2.59 -3.31
C LEU A 38 7.07 -2.49 -4.77
N THR A 39 7.83 -3.45 -5.25
CA THR A 39 8.27 -3.50 -6.64
C THR A 39 7.08 -3.56 -7.58
N GLU A 40 6.11 -4.41 -7.28
CA GLU A 40 4.90 -4.54 -8.08
C GLU A 40 4.07 -3.26 -8.06
N TYR A 41 3.94 -2.64 -6.90
CA TYR A 41 3.23 -1.36 -6.76
C TYR A 41 3.87 -0.27 -7.62
N MET A 42 5.18 -0.19 -7.61
CA MET A 42 5.92 0.78 -8.41
C MET A 42 5.75 0.56 -9.90
N LYS A 43 5.71 -0.69 -10.33
CA LYS A 43 5.47 -1.03 -11.74
C LYS A 43 4.08 -0.59 -12.20
N LEU A 44 3.07 -0.87 -11.39
CA LEU A 44 1.70 -0.47 -11.72
C LEU A 44 1.57 1.04 -11.77
N LYS A 45 2.19 1.73 -10.83
CA LYS A 45 2.19 3.19 -10.80
C LYS A 45 2.85 3.78 -12.04
N GLU A 46 3.94 3.18 -12.49
CA GLU A 46 4.65 3.61 -13.68
C GLU A 46 3.81 3.42 -14.93
N GLU A 47 3.11 2.31 -15.04
CA GLU A 47 2.22 2.05 -16.18
C GLU A 47 1.07 3.05 -16.24
N PHE A 48 0.50 3.41 -15.10
CA PHE A 48 -0.60 4.38 -15.05
C PHE A 48 -0.15 5.82 -15.22
N SER A 49 1.14 6.09 -15.09
CA SER A 49 1.68 7.45 -15.18
C SER A 49 2.03 7.90 -16.58
N LYS A 50 1.86 7.08 -17.55
CA LYS A 50 2.19 7.43 -18.97
C LYS A 50 1.16 8.34 -19.57
#